data_1324e11614dcc98906332d866e19d0ba
#
_entry.id   1324e11614dcc98906332d866e19d0ba
#
_cell.length_a   1.000
_cell.length_b   1.000
_cell.length_c   1.000
_cell.angle_alpha   90.00
_cell.angle_beta   90.00
_cell.angle_gamma   90.00
#
_symmetry.space_group_name_H-M   'P 1'
#
loop_
_entity.id
_entity.type
_entity.pdbx_description
1 polymer ?
#
loop_
_entity_poly.entity_id
_entity_poly.type
_entity_poly.pdbx_seq_one_letter_code
_entity_poly.pdbx_strand_id
1 'polypeptide(L)'
;MPGPMVSQAKQQLKTIIDAYLTESDVERVLAACDYADIAHDGITRKSGEPYILHPIAVSCILAHMRLDAETLMAALLHDVIEDTDFSKEDIAEKFGKTVSELVDGVTKLSQSSDKEYNKAASFRKILQATLQDPRVIIIKLADRYHNMTTLDALRPDKRARIAQETFDIFVPMARIVGMNEMADNLEHLCYQNLDLDMYNNVQEALLQTKPKRCEYQSKWENNLTELLKTHQISGRIKKKNNNIELLRHFVKNDIDLHELTHSHAFEIILNSIADCDRLADVLRESFQVLHFADHIRKPLPGGNQSLLLRLKGENTTLSVTIQTELMRKAARFGVVLGDSAPQACRSAIQASMQN
;
A
#
# COMPACT_ATOMS: atom_id res chain seq x y z
N MET A 1 16.03 0.56 31.05
CA MET A 1 16.32 1.47 29.90
C MET A 1 16.10 0.68 28.63
N PRO A 2 15.42 1.24 27.64
CA PRO A 2 15.21 0.55 26.35
C PRO A 2 16.57 0.18 25.74
N GLY A 3 16.62 -1.02 25.12
CA GLY A 3 17.83 -1.48 24.45
C GLY A 3 18.21 -0.59 23.24
N PRO A 4 19.46 -0.65 22.76
CA PRO A 4 19.93 0.25 21.68
C PRO A 4 19.04 0.18 20.42
N MET A 5 18.50 -0.98 20.06
CA MET A 5 17.60 -1.16 18.91
C MET A 5 16.26 -0.41 19.09
N VAL A 6 15.67 -0.50 20.28
CA VAL A 6 14.40 0.20 20.59
C VAL A 6 14.61 1.71 20.58
N SER A 7 15.72 2.19 21.17
CA SER A 7 16.06 3.63 21.17
C SER A 7 16.25 4.16 19.74
N GLN A 8 16.90 3.40 18.87
CA GLN A 8 17.08 3.77 17.46
C GLN A 8 15.75 3.81 16.70
N ALA A 9 14.90 2.79 16.87
CA ALA A 9 13.58 2.74 16.22
C ALA A 9 12.67 3.89 16.68
N LYS A 10 12.65 4.20 17.98
CA LYS A 10 11.93 5.34 18.54
C LYS A 10 12.45 6.68 17.98
N GLN A 11 13.77 6.85 17.85
CA GLN A 11 14.37 8.04 17.26
C GLN A 11 14.01 8.18 15.77
N GLN A 12 13.93 7.08 15.03
CA GLN A 12 13.49 7.07 13.64
C GLN A 12 12.02 7.53 13.53
N LEU A 13 11.12 6.98 14.34
CA LEU A 13 9.72 7.41 14.40
C LEU A 13 9.63 8.92 14.69
N LYS A 14 10.34 9.38 15.74
CA LYS A 14 10.39 10.80 16.08
C LYS A 14 10.81 11.68 14.91
N THR A 15 11.88 11.33 14.21
CA THR A 15 12.38 12.10 13.05
C THR A 15 11.33 12.22 11.95
N ILE A 16 10.53 11.17 11.70
CA ILE A 16 9.48 11.19 10.68
C ILE A 16 8.33 12.10 11.10
N ILE A 17 7.85 11.99 12.36
CA ILE A 17 6.68 12.73 12.83
C ILE A 17 6.98 14.20 13.12
N ASP A 18 8.19 14.55 13.53
CA ASP A 18 8.65 15.96 13.71
C ASP A 18 8.50 16.78 12.41
N ALA A 19 8.50 16.13 11.26
CA ALA A 19 8.37 16.80 9.97
C ALA A 19 6.95 17.31 9.65
N TYR A 20 5.92 16.91 10.42
CA TYR A 20 4.54 17.27 10.08
C TYR A 20 3.53 17.34 11.25
N LEU A 21 3.83 16.78 12.40
CA LEU A 21 2.99 16.91 13.60
C LEU A 21 3.39 18.14 14.46
N THR A 22 2.47 18.58 15.29
CA THR A 22 2.78 19.59 16.32
C THR A 22 3.67 18.99 17.41
N GLU A 23 4.42 19.82 18.13
CA GLU A 23 5.28 19.38 19.24
C GLU A 23 4.46 18.59 20.30
N SER A 24 3.29 19.06 20.66
CA SER A 24 2.37 18.38 21.57
C SER A 24 1.93 17.00 21.07
N ASP A 25 1.64 16.86 19.77
CA ASP A 25 1.26 15.57 19.19
C ASP A 25 2.45 14.60 19.14
N VAL A 26 3.65 15.10 18.85
CA VAL A 26 4.88 14.31 18.92
C VAL A 26 5.09 13.74 20.32
N GLU A 27 4.93 14.56 21.35
CA GLU A 27 5.04 14.12 22.75
C GLU A 27 4.01 13.04 23.10
N ARG A 28 2.74 13.20 22.66
CA ARG A 28 1.68 12.20 22.86
C ARG A 28 2.01 10.86 22.20
N VAL A 29 2.48 10.89 20.95
CA VAL A 29 2.86 9.68 20.20
C VAL A 29 4.04 8.97 20.89
N LEU A 30 5.06 9.72 21.35
CA LEU A 30 6.19 9.15 22.05
C LEU A 30 5.80 8.58 23.42
N ALA A 31 4.85 9.20 24.12
CA ALA A 31 4.29 8.67 25.38
C ALA A 31 3.53 7.34 25.13
N ALA A 32 2.80 7.21 24.01
CA ALA A 32 2.17 5.95 23.62
C ALA A 32 3.21 4.86 23.29
N CYS A 33 4.34 5.25 22.67
CA CYS A 33 5.44 4.33 22.41
C CYS A 33 6.08 3.82 23.72
N ASP A 34 6.30 4.68 24.71
CA ASP A 34 6.83 4.30 26.03
C ASP A 34 5.85 3.38 26.77
N TYR A 35 4.56 3.67 26.68
CA TYR A 35 3.51 2.84 27.29
C TYR A 35 3.47 1.43 26.66
N ALA A 36 3.53 1.34 25.32
CA ALA A 36 3.57 0.06 24.63
C ALA A 36 4.85 -0.73 24.95
N ASP A 37 6.00 -0.06 25.13
CA ASP A 37 7.28 -0.69 25.53
C ASP A 37 7.17 -1.31 26.93
N ILE A 38 6.56 -0.60 27.88
CA ILE A 38 6.30 -1.10 29.23
C ILE A 38 5.30 -2.27 29.19
N ALA A 39 4.23 -2.16 28.40
CA ALA A 39 3.21 -3.20 28.29
C ALA A 39 3.76 -4.53 27.74
N HIS A 40 4.71 -4.47 26.83
CA HIS A 40 5.35 -5.65 26.22
C HIS A 40 6.72 -5.98 26.83
N ASP A 41 7.03 -5.49 28.04
CA ASP A 41 8.32 -5.75 28.68
C ASP A 41 8.58 -7.27 28.83
N GLY A 42 9.75 -7.71 28.41
CA GLY A 42 10.14 -9.12 28.40
C GLY A 42 9.51 -9.97 27.27
N ILE A 43 8.60 -9.45 26.47
CA ILE A 43 8.03 -10.16 25.32
C ILE A 43 8.94 -10.00 24.11
N THR A 44 9.21 -11.13 23.42
CA THR A 44 10.00 -11.15 22.18
C THR A 44 9.22 -11.76 21.04
N ARG A 45 9.50 -11.28 19.82
CA ARG A 45 8.99 -11.91 18.59
C ARG A 45 9.68 -13.25 18.32
N LYS A 46 9.14 -14.04 17.39
CA LYS A 46 9.75 -15.31 16.96
C LYS A 46 11.13 -15.17 16.34
N SER A 47 11.46 -13.99 15.82
CA SER A 47 12.79 -13.59 15.37
C SER A 47 13.79 -13.33 16.51
N GLY A 48 13.32 -13.29 17.79
CA GLY A 48 14.12 -13.04 18.98
C GLY A 48 14.31 -11.57 19.34
N GLU A 49 13.78 -10.64 18.57
CA GLU A 49 13.82 -9.20 18.83
C GLU A 49 12.74 -8.76 19.85
N PRO A 50 12.93 -7.65 20.56
CA PRO A 50 11.90 -7.07 21.45
C PRO A 50 10.60 -6.82 20.69
N TYR A 51 9.45 -7.20 21.28
CA TYR A 51 8.14 -7.11 20.61
C TYR A 51 7.79 -5.69 20.17
N ILE A 52 8.14 -4.69 20.98
CA ILE A 52 7.84 -3.27 20.72
C ILE A 52 8.38 -2.74 19.37
N LEU A 53 9.40 -3.38 18.79
CA LEU A 53 9.91 -2.99 17.48
C LEU A 53 8.86 -3.13 16.37
N HIS A 54 7.90 -4.07 16.53
CA HIS A 54 6.80 -4.24 15.59
C HIS A 54 5.82 -3.07 15.61
N PRO A 55 5.18 -2.69 16.73
CA PRO A 55 4.29 -1.53 16.75
C PRO A 55 4.99 -0.23 16.33
N ILE A 56 6.27 -0.04 16.67
CA ILE A 56 7.04 1.11 16.18
C ILE A 56 7.17 1.09 14.65
N ALA A 57 7.49 -0.07 14.06
CA ALA A 57 7.59 -0.20 12.60
C ALA A 57 6.24 0.06 11.90
N VAL A 58 5.14 -0.46 12.45
CA VAL A 58 3.77 -0.19 11.96
C VAL A 58 3.47 1.31 12.02
N SER A 59 3.79 1.97 13.14
CA SER A 59 3.61 3.41 13.30
C SER A 59 4.49 4.21 12.32
N CYS A 60 5.74 3.79 12.04
CA CYS A 60 6.59 4.41 11.02
C CYS A 60 6.00 4.30 9.60
N ILE A 61 5.43 3.14 9.22
CA ILE A 61 4.73 2.97 7.94
C ILE A 61 3.62 4.01 7.80
N LEU A 62 2.80 4.19 8.84
CA LEU A 62 1.69 5.14 8.87
C LEU A 62 2.18 6.60 8.93
N ALA A 63 3.26 6.88 9.64
CA ALA A 63 3.87 8.19 9.71
C ALA A 63 4.42 8.65 8.35
N HIS A 64 4.97 7.75 7.53
CA HIS A 64 5.34 8.05 6.15
C HIS A 64 4.14 8.42 5.25
N MET A 65 2.94 7.98 5.64
CA MET A 65 1.68 8.38 5.00
C MET A 65 1.13 9.71 5.58
N ARG A 66 1.79 10.28 6.60
CA ARG A 66 1.42 11.51 7.31
C ARG A 66 0.05 11.41 7.99
N LEU A 67 -0.22 10.30 8.67
CA LEU A 67 -1.45 10.14 9.45
C LEU A 67 -1.39 10.95 10.75
N ASP A 68 -2.59 11.19 11.31
CA ASP A 68 -2.78 11.93 12.55
C ASP A 68 -2.20 11.19 13.78
N ALA A 69 -2.01 11.95 14.86
CA ALA A 69 -1.42 11.43 16.10
C ALA A 69 -2.25 10.30 16.72
N GLU A 70 -3.60 10.39 16.67
CA GLU A 70 -4.48 9.36 17.21
C GLU A 70 -4.28 8.02 16.48
N THR A 71 -4.15 8.05 15.16
CA THR A 71 -3.87 6.84 14.35
C THR A 71 -2.51 6.23 14.68
N LEU A 72 -1.48 7.07 14.85
CA LEU A 72 -0.13 6.60 15.21
C LEU A 72 -0.09 6.02 16.62
N MET A 73 -0.77 6.65 17.58
CA MET A 73 -0.91 6.12 18.94
C MET A 73 -1.67 4.78 18.93
N ALA A 74 -2.77 4.69 18.18
CA ALA A 74 -3.51 3.44 18.06
C ALA A 74 -2.66 2.33 17.41
N ALA A 75 -1.81 2.65 16.46
CA ALA A 75 -0.87 1.70 15.86
C ALA A 75 0.22 1.23 16.83
N LEU A 76 0.70 2.10 17.72
CA LEU A 76 1.64 1.71 18.77
C LEU A 76 1.01 0.81 19.83
N LEU A 77 -0.31 0.96 20.06
CA LEU A 77 -1.04 0.28 21.12
C LEU A 77 -1.90 -0.89 20.63
N HIS A 78 -1.89 -1.22 19.34
CA HIS A 78 -2.88 -2.10 18.71
C HIS A 78 -2.91 -3.53 19.26
N ASP A 79 -1.79 -4.04 19.75
CA ASP A 79 -1.66 -5.37 20.35
C ASP A 79 -1.71 -5.35 21.89
N VAL A 80 -1.72 -4.17 22.53
CA VAL A 80 -1.66 -4.05 24.00
C VAL A 80 -2.83 -4.75 24.69
N ILE A 81 -4.07 -4.57 24.17
CA ILE A 81 -5.26 -5.23 24.75
C ILE A 81 -5.25 -6.75 24.51
N GLU A 82 -4.64 -7.21 23.42
CA GLU A 82 -4.65 -8.63 23.04
C GLU A 82 -3.56 -9.42 23.74
N ASP A 83 -2.38 -8.84 23.91
CA ASP A 83 -1.16 -9.54 24.34
C ASP A 83 -0.77 -9.24 25.79
N THR A 84 -1.46 -8.31 26.49
CA THR A 84 -1.10 -7.87 27.84
C THR A 84 -2.32 -7.76 28.77
N ASP A 85 -2.09 -7.47 30.06
CA ASP A 85 -3.14 -7.28 31.06
C ASP A 85 -3.81 -5.89 31.04
N PHE A 86 -3.39 -5.00 30.13
CA PHE A 86 -3.97 -3.66 30.00
C PHE A 86 -5.33 -3.70 29.29
N SER A 87 -6.28 -2.95 29.84
CA SER A 87 -7.65 -2.89 29.34
C SER A 87 -7.88 -1.74 28.34
N LYS A 88 -9.03 -1.78 27.66
CA LYS A 88 -9.50 -0.68 26.83
C LYS A 88 -9.69 0.61 27.64
N GLU A 89 -10.13 0.49 28.88
CA GLU A 89 -10.38 1.58 29.82
C GLU A 89 -9.06 2.29 30.18
N ASP A 90 -7.98 1.54 30.41
CA ASP A 90 -6.66 2.10 30.69
C ASP A 90 -6.14 2.95 29.51
N ILE A 91 -6.36 2.47 28.28
CA ILE A 91 -6.00 3.23 27.08
C ILE A 91 -6.88 4.49 26.93
N ALA A 92 -8.18 4.38 27.23
CA ALA A 92 -9.12 5.51 27.14
C ALA A 92 -8.77 6.61 28.15
N GLU A 93 -8.41 6.25 29.38
CA GLU A 93 -8.01 7.19 30.43
C GLU A 93 -6.73 7.95 30.03
N LYS A 94 -5.75 7.26 29.47
CA LYS A 94 -4.43 7.82 29.21
C LYS A 94 -4.29 8.52 27.87
N PHE A 95 -4.89 7.99 26.81
CA PHE A 95 -4.73 8.46 25.43
C PHE A 95 -6.01 8.97 24.79
N GLY A 96 -7.13 8.87 25.50
CA GLY A 96 -8.42 9.37 25.05
C GLY A 96 -9.28 8.32 24.33
N LYS A 97 -10.57 8.63 24.24
CA LYS A 97 -11.61 7.74 23.71
C LYS A 97 -11.34 7.31 22.26
N THR A 98 -10.91 8.24 21.40
CA THR A 98 -10.66 7.97 19.97
C THR A 98 -9.59 6.90 19.79
N VAL A 99 -8.48 7.01 20.50
CA VAL A 99 -7.37 6.03 20.44
C VAL A 99 -7.86 4.66 20.92
N SER A 100 -8.57 4.61 22.05
CA SER A 100 -9.12 3.39 22.62
C SER A 100 -10.12 2.70 21.69
N GLU A 101 -10.98 3.45 21.00
CA GLU A 101 -11.94 2.90 20.02
C GLU A 101 -11.24 2.35 18.78
N LEU A 102 -10.18 3.02 18.29
CA LEU A 102 -9.37 2.52 17.19
C LEU A 102 -8.66 1.21 17.54
N VAL A 103 -8.02 1.14 18.72
CA VAL A 103 -7.35 -0.08 19.21
C VAL A 103 -8.36 -1.22 19.34
N ASP A 104 -9.51 -1.01 19.98
CA ASP A 104 -10.60 -2.00 20.12
C ASP A 104 -11.10 -2.48 18.74
N GLY A 105 -11.23 -1.57 17.77
CA GLY A 105 -11.59 -1.90 16.39
C GLY A 105 -10.59 -2.85 15.72
N VAL A 106 -9.30 -2.57 15.87
CA VAL A 106 -8.20 -3.40 15.32
C VAL A 106 -8.15 -4.76 15.99
N THR A 107 -8.25 -4.82 17.34
CA THR A 107 -8.24 -6.05 18.16
C THR A 107 -9.41 -6.96 17.79
N LYS A 108 -10.63 -6.44 17.66
CA LYS A 108 -11.81 -7.21 17.25
C LYS A 108 -11.67 -7.85 15.88
N LEU A 109 -10.91 -7.24 14.97
CA LEU A 109 -10.59 -7.83 13.66
C LEU A 109 -9.61 -9.00 13.78
N SER A 110 -8.66 -8.93 14.71
CA SER A 110 -7.68 -10.00 14.97
C SER A 110 -8.32 -11.26 15.56
N GLN A 111 -9.17 -11.13 16.57
CA GLN A 111 -9.79 -12.24 17.30
C GLN A 111 -10.70 -13.15 16.45
N SER A 112 -11.13 -12.72 15.27
CA SER A 112 -12.04 -13.49 14.41
C SER A 112 -11.37 -14.54 13.54
N SER A 113 -10.04 -14.59 13.48
CA SER A 113 -9.27 -15.44 12.56
C SER A 113 -8.97 -16.85 13.09
N ASP A 114 -9.33 -17.19 14.35
CA ASP A 114 -8.70 -18.32 15.05
C ASP A 114 -9.33 -19.70 14.93
N LYS A 115 -10.49 -19.92 14.32
CA LYS A 115 -11.05 -21.30 14.32
C LYS A 115 -11.55 -21.86 12.99
N GLU A 116 -11.91 -21.05 12.03
CA GLU A 116 -12.20 -21.52 10.68
C GLU A 116 -11.98 -20.33 9.73
N TYR A 117 -11.03 -20.49 8.80
CA TYR A 117 -10.76 -19.49 7.79
C TYR A 117 -12.00 -19.31 6.91
N ASN A 118 -12.92 -18.45 7.34
CA ASN A 118 -14.06 -18.03 6.55
C ASN A 118 -13.77 -16.68 5.91
N LYS A 119 -13.20 -16.72 4.70
CA LYS A 119 -12.84 -15.56 3.89
C LYS A 119 -13.96 -14.50 3.83
N ALA A 120 -15.20 -14.94 3.58
CA ALA A 120 -16.34 -14.03 3.43
C ALA A 120 -16.70 -13.33 4.76
N ALA A 121 -16.70 -14.06 5.88
CA ALA A 121 -17.00 -13.49 7.18
C ALA A 121 -15.92 -12.49 7.63
N SER A 122 -14.63 -12.84 7.46
CA SER A 122 -13.52 -11.94 7.75
C SER A 122 -13.60 -10.67 6.91
N PHE A 123 -13.86 -10.79 5.61
CA PHE A 123 -14.00 -9.67 4.70
C PHE A 123 -15.15 -8.73 5.10
N ARG A 124 -16.33 -9.28 5.40
CA ARG A 124 -17.48 -8.48 5.86
C ARG A 124 -17.19 -7.73 7.15
N LYS A 125 -16.56 -8.37 8.12
CA LYS A 125 -16.20 -7.76 9.41
C LYS A 125 -15.26 -6.57 9.23
N ILE A 126 -14.22 -6.73 8.40
CA ILE A 126 -13.28 -5.66 8.07
C ILE A 126 -14.02 -4.49 7.41
N LEU A 127 -14.89 -4.77 6.43
CA LEU A 127 -15.69 -3.72 5.78
C LEU A 127 -16.59 -2.96 6.77
N GLN A 128 -17.25 -3.66 7.69
CA GLN A 128 -18.10 -3.04 8.72
C GLN A 128 -17.30 -2.10 9.62
N ALA A 129 -16.14 -2.54 10.10
CA ALA A 129 -15.24 -1.70 10.91
C ALA A 129 -14.74 -0.48 10.12
N THR A 130 -14.39 -0.67 8.83
CA THR A 130 -13.93 0.41 7.95
C THR A 130 -15.01 1.48 7.71
N LEU A 131 -16.28 1.11 7.71
CA LEU A 131 -17.39 2.08 7.59
C LEU A 131 -17.59 2.91 8.85
N GLN A 132 -17.25 2.37 10.02
CA GLN A 132 -17.31 3.11 11.29
C GLN A 132 -16.15 4.09 11.39
N ASP A 133 -14.92 3.61 11.22
CA ASP A 133 -13.71 4.44 11.14
C ASP A 133 -12.70 3.81 10.16
N PRO A 134 -12.43 4.46 9.02
CA PRO A 134 -11.50 3.93 8.02
C PRO A 134 -10.06 3.78 8.54
N ARG A 135 -9.69 4.44 9.64
CA ARG A 135 -8.36 4.31 10.24
C ARG A 135 -8.09 2.90 10.77
N VAL A 136 -9.14 2.17 11.16
CA VAL A 136 -9.02 0.77 11.63
C VAL A 136 -8.42 -0.13 10.55
N ILE A 137 -8.92 -0.07 9.31
CA ILE A 137 -8.36 -0.88 8.22
C ILE A 137 -6.97 -0.41 7.80
N ILE A 138 -6.71 0.90 7.88
CA ILE A 138 -5.40 1.46 7.55
C ILE A 138 -4.33 0.91 8.50
N ILE A 139 -4.61 0.92 9.81
CA ILE A 139 -3.72 0.34 10.83
C ILE A 139 -3.54 -1.17 10.55
N LYS A 140 -4.62 -1.89 10.28
CA LYS A 140 -4.57 -3.34 10.04
C LYS A 140 -3.81 -3.72 8.76
N LEU A 141 -3.87 -2.89 7.72
CA LEU A 141 -3.08 -3.07 6.50
C LEU A 141 -1.59 -2.81 6.74
N ALA A 142 -1.24 -1.81 7.55
CA ALA A 142 0.15 -1.53 7.92
C ALA A 142 0.73 -2.64 8.82
N ASP A 143 -0.05 -3.14 9.80
CA ASP A 143 0.29 -4.31 10.59
C ASP A 143 0.54 -5.54 9.71
N ARG A 144 -0.41 -5.87 8.82
CA ARG A 144 -0.27 -7.00 7.90
C ARG A 144 0.95 -6.84 6.99
N TYR A 145 1.21 -5.65 6.49
CA TYR A 145 2.38 -5.39 5.65
C TYR A 145 3.69 -5.63 6.42
N HIS A 146 3.82 -5.11 7.63
CA HIS A 146 5.00 -5.37 8.45
C HIS A 146 5.14 -6.86 8.79
N ASN A 147 4.06 -7.55 9.15
CA ASN A 147 4.07 -8.99 9.38
C ASN A 147 4.53 -9.78 8.14
N MET A 148 4.11 -9.38 6.94
CA MET A 148 4.56 -9.99 5.69
C MET A 148 6.05 -9.78 5.40
N THR A 149 6.65 -8.65 5.81
CA THR A 149 8.09 -8.39 5.65
C THR A 149 8.97 -9.20 6.61
N THR A 150 8.39 -9.81 7.64
CA THR A 150 9.10 -10.57 8.68
C THR A 150 8.75 -12.07 8.71
N LEU A 151 8.13 -12.59 7.63
CA LEU A 151 7.67 -13.99 7.57
C LEU A 151 8.80 -15.02 7.60
N ASP A 152 10.04 -14.64 7.26
CA ASP A 152 11.18 -15.56 7.16
C ASP A 152 11.51 -16.25 8.48
N ALA A 153 11.14 -15.67 9.61
CA ALA A 153 11.26 -16.30 10.93
C ALA A 153 10.27 -17.46 11.17
N LEU A 154 9.31 -17.68 10.25
CA LEU A 154 8.28 -18.72 10.39
C LEU A 154 8.60 -19.94 9.50
N ARG A 155 8.03 -21.11 9.89
CA ARG A 155 8.07 -22.31 9.06
C ARG A 155 7.37 -22.11 7.71
N PRO A 156 7.83 -22.78 6.64
CA PRO A 156 7.29 -22.59 5.28
C PRO A 156 5.77 -22.77 5.17
N ASP A 157 5.19 -23.79 5.83
CA ASP A 157 3.75 -24.05 5.85
C ASP A 157 2.95 -22.87 6.43
N LYS A 158 3.47 -22.26 7.49
CA LYS A 158 2.85 -21.11 8.14
C LYS A 158 2.99 -19.83 7.27
N ARG A 159 4.15 -19.65 6.64
CA ARG A 159 4.38 -18.54 5.69
C ARG A 159 3.38 -18.58 4.54
N ALA A 160 3.25 -19.74 3.89
CA ALA A 160 2.33 -19.92 2.76
C ALA A 160 0.86 -19.65 3.17
N ARG A 161 0.43 -20.13 4.35
CA ARG A 161 -0.91 -19.88 4.86
C ARG A 161 -1.18 -18.38 5.07
N ILE A 162 -0.24 -17.64 5.70
CA ILE A 162 -0.37 -16.21 5.96
C ILE A 162 -0.34 -15.44 4.63
N ALA A 163 0.51 -15.83 3.69
CA ALA A 163 0.58 -15.23 2.37
C ALA A 163 -0.72 -15.43 1.58
N GLN A 164 -1.32 -16.62 1.63
CA GLN A 164 -2.60 -16.91 0.98
C GLN A 164 -3.74 -16.08 1.59
N GLU A 165 -3.82 -16.01 2.92
CA GLU A 165 -4.80 -15.16 3.61
C GLU A 165 -4.64 -13.69 3.21
N THR A 166 -3.39 -13.21 3.14
CA THR A 166 -3.09 -11.83 2.74
C THR A 166 -3.52 -11.57 1.31
N PHE A 167 -3.21 -12.47 0.40
CA PHE A 167 -3.60 -12.39 -1.01
C PHE A 167 -5.12 -12.38 -1.19
N ASP A 168 -5.83 -13.22 -0.43
CA ASP A 168 -7.26 -13.41 -0.55
C ASP A 168 -8.11 -12.33 0.10
N ILE A 169 -7.62 -11.71 1.17
CA ILE A 169 -8.40 -10.76 1.98
C ILE A 169 -7.78 -9.35 1.92
N PHE A 170 -6.52 -9.20 2.32
CA PHE A 170 -5.93 -7.89 2.55
C PHE A 170 -5.57 -7.16 1.26
N VAL A 171 -5.11 -7.85 0.23
CA VAL A 171 -4.85 -7.24 -1.09
C VAL A 171 -6.14 -6.67 -1.71
N PRO A 172 -7.26 -7.40 -1.81
CA PRO A 172 -8.52 -6.84 -2.27
C PRO A 172 -9.03 -5.69 -1.40
N MET A 173 -8.90 -5.80 -0.08
CA MET A 173 -9.30 -4.73 0.85
C MET A 173 -8.53 -3.45 0.62
N ALA A 174 -7.19 -3.52 0.50
CA ALA A 174 -6.36 -2.37 0.21
C ALA A 174 -6.78 -1.68 -1.10
N ARG A 175 -7.18 -2.45 -2.12
CA ARG A 175 -7.70 -1.90 -3.39
C ARG A 175 -9.06 -1.23 -3.22
N ILE A 176 -9.98 -1.82 -2.45
CA ILE A 176 -11.32 -1.24 -2.19
C ILE A 176 -11.21 0.10 -1.47
N VAL A 177 -10.30 0.21 -0.49
CA VAL A 177 -10.05 1.47 0.22
C VAL A 177 -9.13 2.43 -0.55
N GLY A 178 -8.73 2.08 -1.76
CA GLY A 178 -7.92 2.92 -2.67
C GLY A 178 -6.43 2.98 -2.35
N MET A 179 -5.93 2.15 -1.42
CA MET A 179 -4.50 2.09 -1.04
C MET A 179 -3.71 1.17 -1.99
N ASN A 180 -3.61 1.55 -3.27
CA ASN A 180 -3.09 0.65 -4.30
C ASN A 180 -1.60 0.37 -4.18
N GLU A 181 -0.79 1.32 -3.72
CA GLU A 181 0.62 1.08 -3.45
C GLU A 181 0.79 0.02 -2.34
N MET A 182 -0.03 0.09 -1.29
CA MET A 182 -0.06 -0.93 -0.23
C MET A 182 -0.51 -2.29 -0.78
N ALA A 183 -1.56 -2.31 -1.61
CA ALA A 183 -2.04 -3.53 -2.26
C ALA A 183 -0.96 -4.18 -3.14
N ASP A 184 -0.24 -3.38 -3.94
CA ASP A 184 0.85 -3.86 -4.79
C ASP A 184 2.02 -4.42 -3.96
N ASN A 185 2.38 -3.77 -2.86
CA ASN A 185 3.43 -4.23 -1.96
C ASN A 185 3.05 -5.53 -1.24
N LEU A 186 1.82 -5.63 -0.75
CA LEU A 186 1.30 -6.86 -0.13
C LEU A 186 1.27 -8.03 -1.14
N GLU A 187 0.78 -7.78 -2.34
CA GLU A 187 0.70 -8.78 -3.40
C GLU A 187 2.09 -9.29 -3.83
N HIS A 188 3.06 -8.37 -3.91
CA HIS A 188 4.46 -8.72 -4.19
C HIS A 188 5.02 -9.69 -3.14
N LEU A 189 4.82 -9.39 -1.85
CA LEU A 189 5.23 -10.25 -0.75
C LEU A 189 4.46 -11.59 -0.74
N CYS A 190 3.21 -11.62 -1.19
CA CYS A 190 2.45 -12.85 -1.34
C CYS A 190 3.08 -13.77 -2.40
N TYR A 191 3.40 -13.26 -3.60
CA TYR A 191 4.05 -14.07 -4.64
C TYR A 191 5.39 -14.63 -4.18
N GLN A 192 6.18 -13.85 -3.45
CA GLN A 192 7.46 -14.28 -2.89
C GLN A 192 7.32 -15.46 -1.91
N ASN A 193 6.20 -15.55 -1.18
CA ASN A 193 5.99 -16.58 -0.16
C ASN A 193 5.09 -17.74 -0.62
N LEU A 194 4.33 -17.59 -1.72
CA LEU A 194 3.46 -18.63 -2.27
C LEU A 194 4.17 -19.51 -3.29
N ASP A 195 5.01 -18.93 -4.13
CA ASP A 195 5.77 -19.64 -5.16
C ASP A 195 7.13 -18.97 -5.37
N LEU A 196 8.09 -19.34 -4.52
CA LEU A 196 9.43 -18.76 -4.51
C LEU A 196 10.19 -19.09 -5.81
N ASP A 197 9.99 -20.26 -6.38
CA ASP A 197 10.70 -20.66 -7.62
C ASP A 197 10.22 -19.83 -8.80
N MET A 198 8.92 -19.70 -8.97
CA MET A 198 8.31 -18.81 -9.97
C MET A 198 8.78 -17.37 -9.76
N TYR A 199 8.71 -16.86 -8.53
CA TYR A 199 9.14 -15.53 -8.20
C TYR A 199 10.61 -15.28 -8.58
N ASN A 200 11.51 -16.20 -8.21
CA ASN A 200 12.94 -16.11 -8.51
C ASN A 200 13.22 -16.16 -10.02
N ASN A 201 12.53 -17.02 -10.78
CA ASN A 201 12.64 -17.12 -12.22
C ASN A 201 12.29 -15.78 -12.91
N VAL A 202 11.20 -15.15 -12.46
CA VAL A 202 10.81 -13.82 -12.98
C VAL A 202 11.84 -12.75 -12.60
N GLN A 203 12.31 -12.73 -11.35
CA GLN A 203 13.34 -11.76 -10.93
C GLN A 203 14.65 -11.92 -11.71
N GLU A 204 15.09 -13.15 -11.95
CA GLU A 204 16.29 -13.43 -12.73
C GLU A 204 16.13 -12.95 -14.18
N ALA A 205 15.00 -13.23 -14.84
CA ALA A 205 14.71 -12.75 -16.19
C ALA A 205 14.70 -11.20 -16.26
N LEU A 206 14.13 -10.54 -15.26
CA LEU A 206 14.14 -9.08 -15.16
C LEU A 206 15.56 -8.50 -14.97
N LEU A 207 16.43 -9.20 -14.23
CA LEU A 207 17.83 -8.80 -14.03
C LEU A 207 18.66 -8.98 -15.29
N GLN A 208 18.55 -10.14 -15.96
CA GLN A 208 19.28 -10.45 -17.19
C GLN A 208 18.95 -9.47 -18.33
N THR A 209 17.71 -9.01 -18.39
CA THR A 209 17.23 -8.09 -19.44
C THR A 209 17.35 -6.62 -19.08
N LYS A 210 17.76 -6.30 -17.85
CA LYS A 210 17.87 -4.93 -17.34
C LYS A 210 18.60 -3.96 -18.28
N PRO A 211 19.76 -4.28 -18.90
CA PRO A 211 20.47 -3.34 -19.79
C PRO A 211 19.61 -2.93 -20.99
N LYS A 212 19.01 -3.90 -21.69
CA LYS A 212 18.12 -3.65 -22.83
C LYS A 212 16.85 -2.89 -22.40
N ARG A 213 16.26 -3.25 -21.27
CA ARG A 213 15.10 -2.54 -20.71
C ARG A 213 15.43 -1.07 -20.42
N CYS A 214 16.60 -0.77 -19.85
CA CYS A 214 17.02 0.60 -19.60
C CYS A 214 17.20 1.39 -20.90
N GLU A 215 17.73 0.78 -21.96
CA GLU A 215 17.86 1.43 -23.26
C GLU A 215 16.49 1.79 -23.86
N TYR A 216 15.56 0.84 -23.89
CA TYR A 216 14.19 1.08 -24.37
C TYR A 216 13.45 2.11 -23.51
N GLN A 217 13.60 2.05 -22.20
CA GLN A 217 13.01 3.05 -21.30
C GLN A 217 13.54 4.45 -21.59
N SER A 218 14.84 4.59 -21.86
CA SER A 218 15.42 5.90 -22.19
C SER A 218 14.91 6.44 -23.53
N LYS A 219 14.75 5.57 -24.54
CA LYS A 219 14.16 5.95 -25.83
C LYS A 219 12.72 6.43 -25.65
N TRP A 220 11.89 5.70 -24.89
CA TRP A 220 10.52 6.08 -24.60
C TRP A 220 10.43 7.39 -23.82
N GLU A 221 11.28 7.57 -22.79
CA GLU A 221 11.32 8.80 -21.99
C GLU A 221 11.65 10.04 -22.86
N ASN A 222 12.61 9.89 -23.79
CA ASN A 222 12.95 10.95 -24.73
C ASN A 222 11.78 11.27 -25.68
N ASN A 223 11.14 10.26 -26.27
CA ASN A 223 10.00 10.44 -27.16
C ASN A 223 8.83 11.11 -26.43
N LEU A 224 8.50 10.68 -25.23
CA LEU A 224 7.43 11.28 -24.43
C LEU A 224 7.77 12.74 -24.04
N THR A 225 9.04 13.00 -23.72
CA THR A 225 9.51 14.34 -23.38
C THR A 225 9.41 15.29 -24.58
N GLU A 226 9.77 14.83 -25.78
CA GLU A 226 9.66 15.60 -27.01
C GLU A 226 8.20 15.89 -27.37
N LEU A 227 7.31 14.91 -27.24
CA LEU A 227 5.88 15.10 -27.43
C LEU A 227 5.29 16.16 -26.48
N LEU A 228 5.61 16.09 -25.20
CA LEU A 228 5.17 17.09 -24.22
C LEU A 228 5.64 18.51 -24.62
N LYS A 229 6.89 18.66 -25.06
CA LYS A 229 7.45 19.95 -25.51
C LYS A 229 6.78 20.45 -26.78
N THR A 230 6.65 19.59 -27.80
CA THR A 230 6.05 19.96 -29.09
C THR A 230 4.61 20.45 -28.94
N HIS A 231 3.84 19.79 -28.05
CA HIS A 231 2.44 20.14 -27.82
C HIS A 231 2.24 21.13 -26.67
N GLN A 232 3.33 21.70 -26.11
CA GLN A 232 3.32 22.68 -25.03
C GLN A 232 2.48 22.20 -23.81
N ILE A 233 2.65 20.91 -23.45
CA ILE A 233 2.01 20.32 -22.28
C ILE A 233 3.02 20.26 -21.14
N SER A 234 2.73 20.95 -20.04
CA SER A 234 3.58 20.97 -18.85
C SER A 234 3.29 19.79 -17.96
N GLY A 235 4.33 18.98 -17.66
CA GLY A 235 4.17 17.80 -16.84
C GLY A 235 5.48 17.15 -16.43
N ARG A 236 5.39 16.11 -15.59
CA ARG A 236 6.53 15.32 -15.15
C ARG A 236 6.36 13.86 -15.59
N ILE A 237 7.39 13.30 -16.21
CA ILE A 237 7.43 11.89 -16.59
C ILE A 237 8.18 11.14 -15.49
N LYS A 238 7.61 10.02 -15.06
CA LYS A 238 8.24 9.09 -14.12
C LYS A 238 8.22 7.68 -14.69
N LYS A 239 9.33 6.97 -14.56
CA LYS A 239 9.36 5.54 -14.79
C LYS A 239 8.53 4.86 -13.71
N LYS A 240 7.57 4.02 -14.10
CA LYS A 240 6.78 3.22 -13.17
C LYS A 240 7.42 1.85 -13.03
N ASN A 241 7.59 1.41 -11.78
CA ASN A 241 7.94 0.02 -11.55
C ASN A 241 6.70 -0.83 -11.83
N ASN A 242 6.74 -1.61 -12.90
CA ASN A 242 5.65 -2.50 -13.31
C ASN A 242 5.89 -3.96 -12.94
N ASN A 243 6.86 -4.26 -12.09
CA ASN A 243 7.22 -5.65 -11.75
C ASN A 243 6.04 -6.44 -11.21
N ILE A 244 5.17 -5.84 -10.38
CA ILE A 244 3.99 -6.52 -9.87
C ILE A 244 2.94 -6.80 -10.97
N GLU A 245 2.77 -5.88 -11.92
CA GLU A 245 1.89 -6.07 -13.08
C GLU A 245 2.42 -7.19 -13.98
N LEU A 246 3.73 -7.23 -14.19
CA LEU A 246 4.39 -8.30 -14.93
C LEU A 246 4.25 -9.65 -14.24
N LEU A 247 4.41 -9.72 -12.91
CA LEU A 247 4.18 -10.92 -12.11
C LEU A 247 2.74 -11.41 -12.27
N ARG A 248 1.74 -10.53 -12.20
CA ARG A 248 0.32 -10.89 -12.39
C ARG A 248 0.07 -11.50 -13.76
N HIS A 249 0.61 -10.90 -14.82
CA HIS A 249 0.48 -11.41 -16.17
C HIS A 249 1.16 -12.77 -16.33
N PHE A 250 2.36 -12.92 -15.79
CA PHE A 250 3.09 -14.17 -15.84
C PHE A 250 2.34 -15.29 -15.10
N VAL A 251 1.83 -15.03 -13.89
CA VAL A 251 1.05 -16.00 -13.11
C VAL A 251 -0.23 -16.43 -13.81
N LYS A 252 -0.87 -15.52 -14.58
CA LYS A 252 -2.08 -15.83 -15.37
C LYS A 252 -1.78 -16.52 -16.70
N ASN A 253 -0.51 -16.75 -17.04
CA ASN A 253 -0.06 -17.23 -18.35
C ASN A 253 -0.49 -16.35 -19.52
N ASP A 254 -0.71 -15.04 -19.26
CA ASP A 254 -1.10 -14.08 -20.29
C ASP A 254 0.09 -13.60 -21.11
N ILE A 255 1.31 -13.68 -20.57
CA ILE A 255 2.58 -13.29 -21.21
C ILE A 255 3.68 -14.28 -20.89
N ASP A 256 4.62 -14.44 -21.81
CA ASP A 256 5.84 -15.20 -21.59
C ASP A 256 6.98 -14.34 -21.02
N LEU A 257 8.10 -14.96 -20.65
CA LEU A 257 9.28 -14.26 -20.13
C LEU A 257 9.90 -13.28 -21.14
N HIS A 258 9.76 -13.54 -22.45
CA HIS A 258 10.26 -12.64 -23.48
C HIS A 258 9.41 -11.38 -23.58
N GLU A 259 8.08 -11.51 -23.60
CA GLU A 259 7.14 -10.36 -23.59
C GLU A 259 7.28 -9.52 -22.32
N LEU A 260 7.52 -10.16 -21.18
CA LEU A 260 7.75 -9.50 -19.90
C LEU A 260 8.89 -8.49 -19.96
N THR A 261 9.97 -8.83 -20.67
CA THR A 261 11.17 -7.99 -20.80
C THR A 261 11.01 -6.80 -21.75
N HIS A 262 10.00 -6.84 -22.63
CA HIS A 262 9.70 -5.82 -23.63
C HIS A 262 8.55 -4.88 -23.22
N SER A 263 7.95 -5.09 -22.05
CA SER A 263 6.91 -4.23 -21.51
C SER A 263 7.47 -3.14 -20.60
N HIS A 264 7.12 -1.89 -20.88
CA HIS A 264 7.57 -0.72 -20.12
C HIS A 264 6.36 0.06 -19.60
N ALA A 265 6.55 0.77 -18.49
CA ALA A 265 5.51 1.61 -17.92
C ALA A 265 6.03 2.99 -17.50
N PHE A 266 5.23 4.01 -17.81
CA PHE A 266 5.48 5.38 -17.39
C PHE A 266 4.22 5.98 -16.76
N GLU A 267 4.47 6.84 -15.79
CA GLU A 267 3.48 7.71 -15.19
C GLU A 267 3.75 9.14 -15.64
N ILE A 268 2.75 9.80 -16.20
CA ILE A 268 2.84 11.21 -16.60
C ILE A 268 1.90 12.01 -15.72
N ILE A 269 2.49 12.95 -14.98
CA ILE A 269 1.78 13.75 -13.99
C ILE A 269 1.62 15.16 -14.57
N LEU A 270 0.38 15.58 -14.76
CA LEU A 270 0.00 16.83 -15.39
C LEU A 270 -0.72 17.77 -14.42
N ASN A 271 -0.89 19.02 -14.81
CA ASN A 271 -1.45 20.06 -13.96
C ASN A 271 -2.99 20.08 -13.96
N SER A 272 -3.62 19.61 -15.04
CA SER A 272 -5.08 19.64 -15.20
C SER A 272 -5.63 18.40 -15.92
N ILE A 273 -6.92 18.14 -15.74
CA ILE A 273 -7.64 17.07 -16.48
C ILE A 273 -7.63 17.38 -17.98
N ALA A 274 -7.78 18.65 -18.37
CA ALA A 274 -7.74 19.06 -19.77
C ALA A 274 -6.39 18.71 -20.42
N ASP A 275 -5.26 18.88 -19.71
CA ASP A 275 -3.96 18.47 -20.21
C ASP A 275 -3.84 16.93 -20.29
N CYS A 276 -4.49 16.21 -19.36
CA CYS A 276 -4.55 14.74 -19.45
C CYS A 276 -5.26 14.28 -20.73
N ASP A 277 -6.40 14.89 -21.07
CA ASP A 277 -7.14 14.61 -22.28
C ASP A 277 -6.31 14.95 -23.54
N ARG A 278 -5.73 16.15 -23.58
CA ARG A 278 -4.87 16.59 -24.70
C ARG A 278 -3.72 15.63 -24.94
N LEU A 279 -3.01 15.20 -23.89
CA LEU A 279 -1.91 14.25 -24.03
C LEU A 279 -2.41 12.90 -24.51
N ALA A 280 -3.55 12.41 -24.00
CA ALA A 280 -4.13 11.16 -24.46
C ALA A 280 -4.47 11.17 -25.95
N ASP A 281 -5.00 12.30 -26.46
CA ASP A 281 -5.29 12.47 -27.90
C ASP A 281 -4.00 12.49 -28.72
N VAL A 282 -2.98 13.25 -28.31
CA VAL A 282 -1.65 13.29 -28.95
C VAL A 282 -1.04 11.88 -29.02
N LEU A 283 -1.11 11.10 -27.95
CA LEU A 283 -0.56 9.74 -27.93
C LEU A 283 -1.36 8.80 -28.87
N ARG A 284 -2.69 8.97 -28.98
CA ARG A 284 -3.55 8.18 -29.88
C ARG A 284 -3.29 8.52 -31.35
N GLU A 285 -2.91 9.74 -31.65
CA GLU A 285 -2.54 10.17 -33.01
C GLU A 285 -1.12 9.73 -33.39
N SER A 286 -0.19 9.71 -32.41
CA SER A 286 1.24 9.43 -32.65
C SER A 286 1.58 7.96 -32.66
N PHE A 287 0.77 7.09 -32.00
CA PHE A 287 1.10 5.68 -31.81
C PHE A 287 -0.09 4.75 -32.06
N GLN A 288 0.20 3.51 -32.41
CA GLN A 288 -0.83 2.47 -32.43
C GLN A 288 -1.26 2.13 -30.99
N VAL A 289 -2.53 2.42 -30.66
CA VAL A 289 -3.11 2.11 -29.36
C VAL A 289 -3.60 0.68 -29.31
N LEU A 290 -3.08 -0.11 -28.38
CA LEU A 290 -3.50 -1.48 -28.11
C LEU A 290 -4.66 -1.54 -27.11
N HIS A 291 -4.68 -0.61 -26.16
CA HIS A 291 -5.72 -0.50 -25.14
C HIS A 291 -5.83 0.95 -24.66
N PHE A 292 -7.07 1.39 -24.39
CA PHE A 292 -7.37 2.67 -23.76
C PHE A 292 -8.46 2.51 -22.70
N ALA A 293 -8.24 3.07 -21.54
CA ALA A 293 -9.24 3.13 -20.47
C ALA A 293 -9.29 4.52 -19.83
N ASP A 294 -10.50 5.08 -19.72
CA ASP A 294 -10.77 6.36 -19.08
C ASP A 294 -11.32 6.11 -17.66
N HIS A 295 -10.41 6.09 -16.70
CA HIS A 295 -10.76 5.99 -15.29
C HIS A 295 -10.96 7.36 -14.63
N ILE A 296 -10.78 8.48 -15.34
CA ILE A 296 -11.14 9.80 -14.82
C ILE A 296 -12.67 9.91 -14.78
N ARG A 297 -13.36 9.46 -15.83
CA ARG A 297 -14.81 9.51 -15.97
C ARG A 297 -15.52 8.28 -15.41
N LYS A 298 -14.81 7.14 -15.39
CA LYS A 298 -15.29 5.87 -14.79
C LYS A 298 -14.23 5.35 -13.81
N PRO A 299 -14.16 5.92 -12.59
CA PRO A 299 -13.15 5.53 -11.61
C PRO A 299 -13.17 4.04 -11.31
N LEU A 300 -11.98 3.46 -11.09
CA LEU A 300 -11.84 2.08 -10.61
C LEU A 300 -12.44 1.94 -9.20
N PRO A 301 -12.80 0.71 -8.78
CA PRO A 301 -13.07 0.44 -7.38
C PRO A 301 -11.95 1.02 -6.49
N GLY A 302 -12.30 1.70 -5.40
CA GLY A 302 -11.33 2.45 -4.60
C GLY A 302 -11.08 3.88 -5.07
N GLY A 303 -11.79 4.37 -6.11
CA GLY A 303 -11.79 5.77 -6.52
C GLY A 303 -10.58 6.22 -7.33
N ASN A 304 -9.79 5.29 -7.84
CA ASN A 304 -8.66 5.63 -8.69
C ASN A 304 -9.07 6.24 -10.00
N GLN A 305 -8.46 7.38 -10.31
CA GLN A 305 -8.67 8.15 -11.53
C GLN A 305 -7.37 8.29 -12.30
N SER A 306 -7.39 7.92 -13.57
CA SER A 306 -6.30 8.11 -14.53
C SER A 306 -6.79 7.84 -15.94
N LEU A 307 -6.04 8.26 -16.95
CA LEU A 307 -6.13 7.69 -18.29
C LEU A 307 -5.05 6.65 -18.43
N LEU A 308 -5.42 5.45 -18.89
CA LEU A 308 -4.48 4.36 -19.14
C LEU A 308 -4.43 4.08 -20.63
N LEU A 309 -3.23 4.16 -21.21
CA LEU A 309 -2.97 3.80 -22.59
C LEU A 309 -1.94 2.67 -22.65
N ARG A 310 -2.18 1.67 -23.49
CA ARG A 310 -1.16 0.70 -23.89
C ARG A 310 -0.84 0.91 -25.35
N LEU A 311 0.41 1.25 -25.62
CA LEU A 311 0.90 1.67 -26.93
C LEU A 311 1.84 0.59 -27.50
N LYS A 312 1.81 0.40 -28.82
CA LYS A 312 2.72 -0.47 -29.54
C LYS A 312 3.96 0.33 -29.99
N GLY A 313 5.15 -0.12 -29.65
CA GLY A 313 6.42 0.31 -30.24
C GLY A 313 6.90 -0.70 -31.29
N GLU A 314 8.07 -0.46 -31.87
CA GLU A 314 8.64 -1.37 -32.89
C GLU A 314 8.80 -2.80 -32.37
N ASN A 315 9.43 -2.98 -31.21
CA ASN A 315 9.65 -4.27 -30.56
C ASN A 315 9.25 -4.27 -29.08
N THR A 316 8.44 -3.31 -28.65
CA THR A 316 8.12 -3.12 -27.23
C THR A 316 6.67 -2.69 -27.07
N THR A 317 6.14 -2.89 -25.89
CA THR A 317 4.86 -2.29 -25.47
C THR A 317 5.10 -1.27 -24.36
N LEU A 318 4.34 -0.18 -24.40
CA LEU A 318 4.41 0.89 -23.42
C LEU A 318 3.06 1.08 -22.77
N SER A 319 2.99 0.95 -21.44
CA SER A 319 1.84 1.38 -20.64
C SER A 319 2.06 2.79 -20.12
N VAL A 320 1.18 3.72 -20.45
CA VAL A 320 1.22 5.10 -19.98
C VAL A 320 0.03 5.36 -19.08
N THR A 321 0.32 5.73 -17.82
CA THR A 321 -0.69 6.21 -16.87
C THR A 321 -0.62 7.74 -16.83
N ILE A 322 -1.69 8.42 -17.23
CA ILE A 322 -1.77 9.90 -17.23
C ILE A 322 -2.73 10.33 -16.13
N GLN A 323 -2.26 11.22 -15.25
CA GLN A 323 -3.05 11.68 -14.11
C GLN A 323 -2.55 13.02 -13.58
N THR A 324 -3.36 13.67 -12.75
CA THR A 324 -2.93 14.87 -12.00
C THR A 324 -2.23 14.47 -10.70
N GLU A 325 -1.52 15.40 -10.07
CA GLU A 325 -0.91 15.16 -8.75
C GLU A 325 -1.94 14.79 -7.68
N LEU A 326 -3.15 15.37 -7.74
CA LEU A 326 -4.23 15.01 -6.81
C LEU A 326 -4.71 13.58 -7.02
N MET A 327 -4.94 13.18 -8.29
CA MET A 327 -5.31 11.79 -8.62
C MET A 327 -4.23 10.81 -8.19
N ARG A 328 -2.95 11.15 -8.37
CA ARG A 328 -1.83 10.34 -7.94
C ARG A 328 -1.79 10.16 -6.41
N LYS A 329 -2.01 11.23 -5.66
CA LYS A 329 -2.14 11.15 -4.20
C LYS A 329 -3.33 10.28 -3.79
N ALA A 330 -4.48 10.44 -4.45
CA ALA A 330 -5.66 9.61 -4.20
C ALA A 330 -5.39 8.12 -4.48
N ALA A 331 -4.70 7.79 -5.58
CA ALA A 331 -4.32 6.42 -5.92
C ALA A 331 -3.32 5.79 -4.93
N ARG A 332 -2.52 6.61 -4.26
CA ARG A 332 -1.53 6.17 -3.27
C ARG A 332 -2.13 5.96 -1.89
N PHE A 333 -2.93 6.91 -1.43
CA PHE A 333 -3.37 7.01 -0.05
C PHE A 333 -4.85 6.62 0.15
N GLY A 334 -5.66 6.61 -0.91
CA GLY A 334 -7.07 6.18 -0.83
C GLY A 334 -7.86 6.95 0.23
N VAL A 335 -8.55 6.21 1.10
CA VAL A 335 -9.38 6.76 2.19
C VAL A 335 -8.59 7.53 3.25
N VAL A 336 -7.26 7.42 3.28
CA VAL A 336 -6.38 8.20 4.18
C VAL A 336 -6.53 9.71 3.98
N LEU A 337 -6.97 10.15 2.79
CA LEU A 337 -7.21 11.56 2.50
C LEU A 337 -8.41 12.19 3.27
N GLY A 338 -9.10 11.42 4.11
CA GLY A 338 -10.23 11.92 4.90
C GLY A 338 -11.35 12.48 4.04
N ASP A 339 -11.77 13.74 4.29
CA ASP A 339 -12.81 14.40 3.51
C ASP A 339 -12.43 14.65 2.04
N SER A 340 -11.13 14.67 1.74
CA SER A 340 -10.59 14.75 0.38
C SER A 340 -10.53 13.38 -0.31
N ALA A 341 -10.92 12.28 0.38
CA ALA A 341 -10.97 10.95 -0.22
C ALA A 341 -12.01 10.95 -1.37
N PRO A 342 -11.69 10.31 -2.50
CA PRO A 342 -12.64 10.20 -3.60
C PRO A 342 -13.96 9.60 -3.14
N GLN A 343 -15.09 10.22 -3.49
CA GLN A 343 -16.42 9.70 -3.18
C GLN A 343 -16.59 8.26 -3.66
N ALA A 344 -15.91 7.90 -4.75
CA ALA A 344 -15.87 6.55 -5.28
C ALA A 344 -15.27 5.51 -4.29
N CYS A 345 -14.29 5.87 -3.43
CA CYS A 345 -13.81 4.97 -2.38
C CYS A 345 -14.92 4.62 -1.39
N ARG A 346 -15.64 5.64 -0.90
CA ARG A 346 -16.76 5.43 0.05
C ARG A 346 -17.88 4.59 -0.59
N SER A 347 -18.21 4.88 -1.86
CA SER A 347 -19.21 4.11 -2.61
C SER A 347 -18.76 2.67 -2.87
N ALA A 348 -17.48 2.43 -3.16
CA ALA A 348 -16.94 1.09 -3.37
C ALA A 348 -17.01 0.24 -2.10
N ILE A 349 -16.71 0.81 -0.93
CA ILE A 349 -16.85 0.13 0.36
C ILE A 349 -18.32 -0.27 0.60
N GLN A 350 -19.26 0.65 0.38
CA GLN A 350 -20.69 0.40 0.53
C GLN A 350 -21.20 -0.68 -0.44
N ALA A 351 -20.81 -0.62 -1.71
CA ALA A 351 -21.19 -1.61 -2.71
C ALA A 351 -20.62 -3.01 -2.40
N SER A 352 -19.41 -3.10 -1.86
CA SER A 352 -18.79 -4.38 -1.49
C SER A 352 -19.45 -5.06 -0.29
N MET A 353 -20.29 -4.34 0.46
CA MET A 353 -21.08 -4.92 1.56
C MET A 353 -22.42 -5.50 1.12
N GLN A 354 -22.94 -5.11 -0.04
CA GLN A 354 -24.21 -5.55 -0.59
C GLN A 354 -24.12 -6.85 -1.39
N ASN A 355 -22.88 -7.25 -1.76
CA ASN A 355 -22.55 -8.50 -2.45
C ASN A 355 -21.90 -9.51 -1.49
#